data_35e175f977d818d1f34e1e43c0393ad5
#
_entry.id   35e175f977d818d1f34e1e43c0393ad5
#
_cell.length_a   1.000
_cell.length_b   1.000
_cell.length_c   1.000
_cell.angle_alpha   90.00
_cell.angle_beta   90.00
_cell.angle_gamma   90.00
#
_symmetry.space_group_name_H-M   'P 1'
#
loop_
_entity.id
_entity.type
_entity.pdbx_description
1 polymer ?
#
loop_
_entity_poly.entity_id
_entity_poly.type
_entity_poly.pdbx_seq_one_letter_code
_entity_poly.pdbx_strand_id
1 'polypeptide(L)'
;IFRGVDQTGPFDEGQAFGGVDATSGSFYAGAWVSNTGASPTNFIEYDLYAGWKPVVGPVTFELGLIYYGYTDSDLGGNESDLSTYELKAAGSFAAGGVTWGGAIYWTPNFSGDFDGLDDNGGFYYEVNAAYTFSNNATLSGAIGAADVDDYAVDGYTTWNIGVTYPVIEHLSIDARYIDTDDDAFFYGYAGDRLVGTLKVTF
;
A
#
# COMPACT_ATOMS: atom_id res chain seq x y z
N ILE A 1 -7.18 0.38 -2.88
CA ILE A 1 -7.07 0.94 -1.53
C ILE A 1 -5.63 0.82 -1.07
N PHE A 2 -5.05 1.92 -0.65
CA PHE A 2 -3.69 2.01 -0.13
C PHE A 2 -3.74 2.35 1.36
N ARG A 3 -3.19 1.49 2.23
CA ARG A 3 -3.15 1.69 3.70
C ARG A 3 -4.49 2.11 4.32
N GLY A 4 -5.58 1.51 3.85
CA GLY A 4 -6.93 1.76 4.34
C GLY A 4 -7.66 2.92 3.68
N VAL A 5 -7.00 3.70 2.84
CA VAL A 5 -7.59 4.85 2.13
C VAL A 5 -7.89 4.47 0.68
N ASP A 6 -9.08 4.80 0.21
CA ASP A 6 -9.50 4.58 -1.17
C ASP A 6 -8.88 5.65 -2.07
N GLN A 7 -8.06 5.22 -3.02
CA GLN A 7 -7.42 6.12 -3.99
C GLN A 7 -8.26 6.33 -5.26
N THR A 8 -9.40 5.65 -5.41
CA THR A 8 -10.25 5.77 -6.59
C THR A 8 -11.39 6.77 -6.41
N GLY A 9 -11.50 7.36 -5.23
CA GLY A 9 -12.47 8.42 -4.93
C GLY A 9 -13.72 7.93 -4.18
N PRO A 10 -14.60 8.86 -3.79
CA PRO A 10 -15.75 8.56 -2.94
C PRO A 10 -16.85 7.75 -3.62
N PHE A 11 -16.65 7.33 -4.87
CA PHE A 11 -17.65 6.63 -5.69
C PHE A 11 -17.41 5.12 -5.78
N ASP A 12 -16.47 4.56 -5.00
CA ASP A 12 -16.11 3.13 -5.01
C ASP A 12 -15.79 2.61 -6.43
N GLU A 13 -15.06 3.37 -7.22
CA GLU A 13 -14.70 2.99 -8.58
C GLU A 13 -13.69 1.83 -8.57
N GLY A 14 -13.75 0.99 -9.59
CA GLY A 14 -12.83 -0.13 -9.74
C GLY A 14 -11.41 0.33 -10.04
N GLN A 15 -10.41 -0.29 -9.41
CA GLN A 15 -9.00 -0.07 -9.68
C GLN A 15 -8.45 -1.17 -10.60
N ALA A 16 -7.78 -0.76 -11.69
CA ALA A 16 -6.96 -1.64 -12.52
C ALA A 16 -5.48 -1.35 -12.22
N PHE A 17 -4.70 -2.40 -12.05
CA PHE A 17 -3.29 -2.27 -11.71
C PHE A 17 -2.43 -3.36 -12.33
N GLY A 18 -1.14 -3.12 -12.45
CA GLY A 18 -0.18 -4.10 -12.93
C GLY A 18 1.24 -3.73 -12.53
N GLY A 19 2.13 -4.72 -12.57
CA GLY A 19 3.52 -4.47 -12.22
C GLY A 19 4.44 -5.56 -12.75
N VAL A 20 5.73 -5.30 -12.65
CA VAL A 20 6.80 -6.23 -12.99
C VAL A 20 7.88 -6.16 -11.93
N ASP A 21 8.37 -7.32 -11.51
CA ASP A 21 9.44 -7.47 -10.53
C ASP A 21 10.62 -8.22 -11.13
N ALA A 22 11.82 -7.80 -10.76
CA ALA A 22 13.07 -8.49 -11.03
C ALA A 22 13.83 -8.75 -9.73
N THR A 23 14.42 -9.94 -9.59
CA THR A 23 15.21 -10.31 -8.43
C THR A 23 16.57 -10.85 -8.84
N SER A 24 17.60 -10.54 -8.04
CA SER A 24 18.97 -11.06 -8.21
C SER A 24 19.60 -11.25 -6.83
N GLY A 25 19.73 -12.50 -6.40
CA GLY A 25 20.15 -12.83 -5.04
C GLY A 25 19.16 -12.27 -4.01
N SER A 26 19.64 -11.44 -3.10
CA SER A 26 18.81 -10.75 -2.12
C SER A 26 18.31 -9.38 -2.58
N PHE A 27 18.67 -8.93 -3.77
CA PHE A 27 18.22 -7.64 -4.31
C PHE A 27 16.97 -7.82 -5.16
N TYR A 28 16.12 -6.80 -5.14
CA TYR A 28 14.95 -6.70 -6.01
C TYR A 28 14.79 -5.29 -6.56
N ALA A 29 14.12 -5.18 -7.68
CA ALA A 29 13.61 -3.93 -8.23
C ALA A 29 12.32 -4.22 -8.99
N GLY A 30 11.45 -3.23 -9.10
CA GLY A 30 10.21 -3.38 -9.84
C GLY A 30 9.57 -2.06 -10.19
N ALA A 31 8.49 -2.18 -10.92
CA ALA A 31 7.62 -1.09 -11.29
C ALA A 31 6.16 -1.53 -11.14
N TRP A 32 5.32 -0.60 -10.73
CA TRP A 32 3.87 -0.78 -10.59
C TRP A 32 3.16 0.38 -11.27
N VAL A 33 1.94 0.15 -11.74
CA VAL A 33 1.06 1.16 -12.31
C VAL A 33 -0.38 0.88 -11.93
N SER A 34 -1.14 1.92 -11.59
CA SER A 34 -2.58 1.82 -11.34
C SER A 34 -3.31 3.10 -11.70
N ASN A 35 -4.62 3.00 -11.95
CA ASN A 35 -5.46 4.19 -11.97
C ASN A 35 -5.75 4.62 -10.54
N THR A 36 -5.64 5.92 -10.30
CA THR A 36 -6.03 6.60 -9.06
C THR A 36 -6.87 7.82 -9.41
N GLY A 37 -7.59 8.33 -8.44
CA GLY A 37 -8.34 9.57 -8.58
C GLY A 37 -9.77 9.39 -9.08
N ALA A 38 -10.63 10.26 -8.57
CA ALA A 38 -12.01 10.41 -8.99
C ALA A 38 -12.09 11.40 -10.15
N SER A 39 -13.04 11.16 -11.06
CA SER A 39 -13.45 12.15 -12.08
C SER A 39 -13.66 13.54 -11.43
N PRO A 40 -13.13 14.66 -12.00
CA PRO A 40 -12.64 14.78 -13.38
C PRO A 40 -11.12 14.58 -13.57
N THR A 41 -10.39 14.23 -12.54
CA THR A 41 -8.93 14.08 -12.58
C THR A 41 -8.53 12.62 -12.37
N ASN A 42 -8.60 11.82 -13.43
CA ASN A 42 -8.07 10.46 -13.39
C ASN A 42 -6.55 10.52 -13.52
N PHE A 43 -5.84 10.29 -12.41
CA PHE A 43 -4.40 10.13 -12.42
C PHE A 43 -4.02 8.67 -12.73
N ILE A 44 -2.87 8.50 -13.32
CA ILE A 44 -2.16 7.23 -13.29
C ILE A 44 -1.03 7.38 -12.28
N GLU A 45 -1.05 6.52 -11.26
CA GLU A 45 0.07 6.33 -10.36
C GLU A 45 1.05 5.34 -10.98
N TYR A 46 2.33 5.65 -10.91
CA TYR A 46 3.40 4.72 -11.24
C TYR A 46 4.44 4.71 -10.13
N ASP A 47 4.79 3.51 -9.68
CA ASP A 47 5.76 3.32 -8.63
C ASP A 47 7.00 2.68 -9.17
N LEU A 48 8.16 3.17 -8.77
CA LEU A 48 9.44 2.55 -9.00
C LEU A 48 10.05 2.16 -7.66
N TYR A 49 10.44 0.92 -7.50
CA TYR A 49 10.98 0.46 -6.24
C TYR A 49 12.18 -0.46 -6.41
N ALA A 50 13.06 -0.41 -5.41
CA ALA A 50 14.19 -1.30 -5.30
C ALA A 50 14.54 -1.56 -3.84
N GLY A 51 15.19 -2.69 -3.57
CA GLY A 51 15.58 -2.98 -2.20
C GLY A 51 16.44 -4.23 -2.04
N TRP A 52 16.67 -4.56 -0.80
CA TRP A 52 17.50 -5.66 -0.36
C TRP A 52 16.76 -6.48 0.71
N LYS A 53 16.65 -7.79 0.49
CA LYS A 53 15.96 -8.77 1.36
C LYS A 53 16.93 -9.82 1.91
N PRO A 54 17.79 -9.49 2.90
CA PRO A 54 18.66 -10.47 3.51
C PRO A 54 17.89 -11.40 4.45
N VAL A 55 18.31 -12.68 4.47
CA VAL A 55 17.82 -13.68 5.44
C VAL A 55 18.87 -13.85 6.53
N VAL A 56 18.49 -13.63 7.78
CA VAL A 56 19.36 -13.81 8.95
C VAL A 56 18.67 -14.72 9.97
N GLY A 57 19.14 -15.92 10.08
CA GLY A 57 18.48 -16.95 10.90
C GLY A 57 17.05 -17.25 10.36
N PRO A 58 16.01 -17.18 11.21
CA PRO A 58 14.63 -17.42 10.79
C PRO A 58 13.94 -16.16 10.21
N VAL A 59 14.60 -15.01 10.20
CA VAL A 59 14.02 -13.73 9.84
C VAL A 59 14.48 -13.30 8.44
N THR A 60 13.53 -12.94 7.60
CA THR A 60 13.77 -12.21 6.36
C THR A 60 13.59 -10.72 6.66
N PHE A 61 14.65 -9.93 6.49
CA PHE A 61 14.59 -8.48 6.56
C PHE A 61 14.35 -7.88 5.17
N GLU A 62 13.89 -6.66 5.12
CA GLU A 62 13.74 -5.89 3.89
C GLU A 62 14.08 -4.42 4.15
N LEU A 63 14.99 -3.89 3.33
CA LEU A 63 15.27 -2.45 3.24
C LEU A 63 14.96 -2.03 1.80
N GLY A 64 14.11 -1.05 1.62
CA GLY A 64 13.62 -0.63 0.32
C GLY A 64 13.49 0.88 0.19
N LEU A 65 13.49 1.32 -1.06
CA LEU A 65 13.13 2.66 -1.50
C LEU A 65 11.98 2.50 -2.49
N ILE A 66 10.95 3.32 -2.34
CA ILE A 66 9.80 3.37 -3.23
C ILE A 66 9.64 4.83 -3.66
N TYR A 67 9.50 5.07 -4.95
CA TYR A 67 9.12 6.35 -5.53
C TYR A 67 7.72 6.22 -6.08
N TYR A 68 6.84 7.13 -5.70
CA TYR A 68 5.48 7.29 -6.19
C TYR A 68 5.43 8.47 -7.14
N GLY A 69 5.01 8.26 -8.37
CA GLY A 69 4.85 9.31 -9.38
C GLY A 69 3.43 9.31 -9.93
N TYR A 70 2.95 10.49 -10.31
CA TYR A 70 1.59 10.67 -10.82
C TYR A 70 1.61 11.39 -12.17
N THR A 71 0.75 10.98 -13.09
CA THR A 71 0.55 11.69 -14.37
C THR A 71 -0.53 12.75 -14.21
N ASP A 72 -0.35 13.89 -14.88
CA ASP A 72 -1.34 14.99 -14.96
C ASP A 72 -1.83 15.51 -13.58
N SER A 73 -0.90 15.73 -12.66
CA SER A 73 -1.20 16.34 -11.35
C SER A 73 -1.58 17.83 -11.39
N ASP A 74 -1.91 18.39 -12.56
CA ASP A 74 -2.34 19.78 -12.72
C ASP A 74 -3.78 19.98 -12.17
N LEU A 75 -3.89 20.20 -10.89
CA LEU A 75 -5.14 20.50 -10.19
C LEU A 75 -5.50 22.01 -10.35
N GLY A 76 -5.93 22.38 -11.58
CA GLY A 76 -6.56 23.69 -11.81
C GLY A 76 -5.61 24.87 -11.97
N GLY A 77 -4.43 24.63 -12.57
CA GLY A 77 -3.49 25.69 -12.99
C GLY A 77 -2.38 26.01 -12.01
N ASN A 78 -2.26 25.26 -10.93
CA ASN A 78 -1.05 25.17 -10.12
C ASN A 78 -0.36 23.83 -10.44
N GLU A 79 0.91 23.87 -10.75
CA GLU A 79 1.73 22.67 -10.89
C GLU A 79 1.96 22.08 -9.49
N SER A 80 1.06 21.20 -9.03
CA SER A 80 1.27 20.44 -7.81
C SER A 80 1.95 19.13 -8.16
N ASP A 81 3.16 18.90 -7.69
CA ASP A 81 3.85 17.63 -7.83
C ASP A 81 3.47 16.70 -6.66
N LEU A 82 2.54 15.79 -6.90
CA LEU A 82 2.12 14.77 -5.90
C LEU A 82 3.18 13.68 -5.70
N SER A 83 4.28 13.73 -6.44
CA SER A 83 5.32 12.71 -6.37
C SER A 83 6.04 12.74 -5.03
N THR A 84 6.29 11.56 -4.48
CA THR A 84 7.01 11.41 -3.22
C THR A 84 7.82 10.12 -3.21
N TYR A 85 8.61 9.92 -2.17
CA TYR A 85 9.30 8.65 -1.96
C TYR A 85 9.20 8.17 -0.52
N GLU A 86 9.37 6.88 -0.34
CA GLU A 86 9.40 6.24 0.96
C GLU A 86 10.65 5.39 1.15
N LEU A 87 11.19 5.42 2.35
CA LEU A 87 12.13 4.44 2.85
C LEU A 87 11.38 3.38 3.65
N LYS A 88 11.60 2.11 3.30
CA LYS A 88 10.97 0.96 3.96
C LYS A 88 12.00 0.18 4.76
N ALA A 89 11.65 -0.17 5.99
CA ALA A 89 12.32 -1.20 6.77
C ALA A 89 11.28 -2.23 7.25
N ALA A 90 11.50 -3.50 6.94
CA ALA A 90 10.55 -4.56 7.32
C ALA A 90 11.26 -5.84 7.74
N GLY A 91 10.54 -6.70 8.43
CA GLY A 91 10.98 -8.02 8.80
C GLY A 91 9.83 -9.01 8.85
N SER A 92 10.10 -10.28 8.52
CA SER A 92 9.12 -11.36 8.63
C SER A 92 9.74 -12.67 9.06
N PHE A 93 8.96 -13.51 9.72
CA PHE A 93 9.36 -14.87 10.14
C PHE A 93 8.16 -15.79 10.23
N ALA A 94 8.40 -17.09 10.12
CA ALA A 94 7.36 -18.11 10.27
C ALA A 94 7.45 -18.77 11.65
N ALA A 95 6.32 -18.87 12.35
CA ALA A 95 6.19 -19.56 13.62
C ALA A 95 4.79 -20.16 13.78
N GLY A 96 4.69 -21.42 14.20
CA GLY A 96 3.41 -22.10 14.42
C GLY A 96 2.53 -22.24 13.17
N GLY A 97 3.13 -22.27 11.97
CA GLY A 97 2.39 -22.29 10.69
C GLY A 97 1.88 -20.92 10.23
N VAL A 98 2.08 -19.86 11.04
CA VAL A 98 1.73 -18.48 10.73
C VAL A 98 3.00 -17.75 10.28
N THR A 99 2.90 -16.99 9.20
CA THR A 99 3.90 -15.99 8.84
C THR A 99 3.52 -14.66 9.50
N TRP A 100 4.44 -14.13 10.29
CA TRP A 100 4.33 -12.84 10.97
C TRP A 100 5.20 -11.82 10.27
N GLY A 101 4.74 -10.60 10.16
CA GLY A 101 5.48 -9.50 9.56
C GLY A 101 5.28 -8.18 10.28
N GLY A 102 6.22 -7.28 10.07
CA GLY A 102 6.11 -5.89 10.50
C GLY A 102 6.93 -5.00 9.58
N ALA A 103 6.49 -3.77 9.40
CA ALA A 103 7.14 -2.80 8.53
C ALA A 103 7.01 -1.38 9.10
N ILE A 104 8.01 -0.56 8.79
CA ILE A 104 8.01 0.88 9.02
C ILE A 104 8.35 1.52 7.67
N TYR A 105 7.57 2.52 7.31
CA TYR A 105 7.80 3.37 6.16
C TYR A 105 7.99 4.80 6.63
N TRP A 106 8.92 5.51 6.04
CA TRP A 106 9.15 6.92 6.29
C TRP A 106 9.14 7.68 4.96
N THR A 107 8.45 8.80 4.92
CA THR A 107 8.46 9.75 3.82
C THR A 107 8.82 11.15 4.33
N PRO A 108 9.57 11.95 3.57
CA PRO A 108 9.80 13.35 3.91
C PRO A 108 8.59 14.23 3.60
N ASN A 109 7.69 13.77 2.71
CA ASN A 109 6.54 14.50 2.24
C ASN A 109 5.38 13.51 2.00
N PHE A 110 4.43 13.47 2.93
CA PHE A 110 3.33 12.49 2.91
C PHE A 110 2.28 12.78 1.83
N SER A 111 2.03 14.05 1.54
CA SER A 111 0.99 14.48 0.58
C SER A 111 1.54 14.91 -0.78
N GLY A 112 2.86 14.82 -1.02
CA GLY A 112 3.47 15.51 -2.15
C GLY A 112 3.43 17.04 -1.98
N ASP A 113 3.83 17.79 -2.98
CA ASP A 113 3.76 19.27 -2.98
C ASP A 113 2.32 19.75 -3.24
N PHE A 114 1.41 19.41 -2.36
CA PHE A 114 0.04 19.87 -2.44
C PHE A 114 -0.08 21.28 -1.82
N ASP A 115 -0.01 22.30 -2.67
CA ASP A 115 -0.36 23.72 -2.43
C ASP A 115 0.02 24.29 -1.03
N GLY A 116 1.32 24.30 -0.70
CA GLY A 116 1.83 24.93 0.53
C GLY A 116 1.86 24.02 1.76
N LEU A 117 1.71 22.73 1.59
CA LEU A 117 1.93 21.71 2.60
C LEU A 117 3.32 21.07 2.46
N ASP A 118 4.30 21.84 2.03
CA ASP A 118 5.69 21.47 1.97
C ASP A 118 6.17 21.02 3.38
N ASP A 119 6.95 19.96 3.45
CA ASP A 119 7.57 19.44 4.68
C ASP A 119 6.67 18.64 5.66
N ASN A 120 5.54 18.10 5.23
CA ASN A 120 4.76 17.19 6.08
C ASN A 120 5.28 15.75 6.01
N GLY A 121 6.42 15.51 6.60
CA GLY A 121 6.99 14.17 6.74
C GLY A 121 6.07 13.26 7.56
N GLY A 122 6.26 11.95 7.42
CA GLY A 122 5.44 11.02 8.17
C GLY A 122 5.99 9.62 8.23
N PHE A 123 5.40 8.84 9.13
CA PHE A 123 5.67 7.41 9.29
C PHE A 123 4.38 6.61 9.08
N TYR A 124 4.53 5.43 8.50
CA TYR A 124 3.51 4.40 8.55
C TYR A 124 4.10 3.14 9.16
N TYR A 125 3.41 2.58 10.12
CA TYR A 125 3.77 1.36 10.83
C TYR A 125 2.75 0.28 10.51
N GLU A 126 3.21 -0.97 10.33
CA GLU A 126 2.32 -2.09 10.09
C GLU A 126 2.79 -3.35 10.82
N VAL A 127 1.85 -4.10 11.34
CA VAL A 127 2.03 -5.49 11.78
C VAL A 127 1.03 -6.36 11.03
N ASN A 128 1.48 -7.50 10.51
CA ASN A 128 0.63 -8.40 9.75
C ASN A 128 0.87 -9.87 10.08
N ALA A 129 -0.11 -10.69 9.75
CA ALA A 129 -0.04 -12.13 9.89
C ALA A 129 -0.77 -12.85 8.76
N ALA A 130 -0.27 -14.02 8.36
CA ALA A 130 -0.88 -14.85 7.34
C ALA A 130 -0.78 -16.33 7.70
N TYR A 131 -1.87 -17.08 7.47
CA TYR A 131 -1.94 -18.52 7.64
C TYR A 131 -2.50 -19.18 6.37
N THR A 132 -1.74 -20.10 5.79
CA THR A 132 -2.18 -20.86 4.61
C THR A 132 -2.72 -22.22 5.02
N PHE A 133 -3.96 -22.50 4.69
CA PHE A 133 -4.66 -23.76 4.93
C PHE A 133 -4.20 -24.84 3.94
N SER A 134 -4.52 -26.09 4.25
CA SER A 134 -4.17 -27.25 3.39
C SER A 134 -4.84 -27.23 2.00
N ASN A 135 -5.92 -26.47 1.83
CA ASN A 135 -6.59 -26.24 0.54
C ASN A 135 -6.02 -25.04 -0.24
N ASN A 136 -4.86 -24.51 0.18
CA ASN A 136 -4.18 -23.34 -0.36
C ASN A 136 -4.92 -22.01 -0.16
N ALA A 137 -6.04 -21.95 0.53
CA ALA A 137 -6.60 -20.69 0.96
C ALA A 137 -5.67 -20.01 1.98
N THR A 138 -5.46 -18.72 1.89
CA THR A 138 -4.67 -17.95 2.85
C THR A 138 -5.56 -16.92 3.55
N LEU A 139 -5.70 -17.07 4.86
CA LEU A 139 -6.26 -16.03 5.72
C LEU A 139 -5.13 -15.09 6.11
N SER A 140 -5.33 -13.80 5.92
CA SER A 140 -4.35 -12.78 6.31
C SER A 140 -5.01 -11.54 6.87
N GLY A 141 -4.26 -10.79 7.65
CA GLY A 141 -4.70 -9.51 8.18
C GLY A 141 -3.53 -8.64 8.58
N ALA A 142 -3.80 -7.35 8.70
CA ALA A 142 -2.85 -6.34 9.13
C ALA A 142 -3.53 -5.28 10.01
N ILE A 143 -2.73 -4.65 10.86
CA ILE A 143 -3.06 -3.42 11.57
C ILE A 143 -1.94 -2.45 11.26
N GLY A 144 -2.29 -1.22 10.87
CA GLY A 144 -1.35 -0.17 10.56
C GLY A 144 -1.76 1.15 11.20
N ALA A 145 -0.79 2.03 11.36
CA ALA A 145 -0.99 3.39 11.85
C ALA A 145 -0.10 4.35 11.07
N ALA A 146 -0.65 5.47 10.65
CA ALA A 146 0.09 6.61 10.12
C ALA A 146 0.26 7.66 11.22
N ASP A 147 1.41 8.31 11.22
CA ASP A 147 1.78 9.45 12.06
C ASP A 147 2.37 10.50 11.11
N VAL A 148 1.70 11.64 10.96
CA VAL A 148 1.99 12.63 9.92
C VAL A 148 2.17 13.99 10.57
N ASP A 149 3.32 14.61 10.33
CA ASP A 149 3.63 15.94 10.84
C ASP A 149 2.83 17.02 10.12
N ASP A 150 2.36 18.03 10.86
CA ASP A 150 1.74 19.27 10.35
C ASP A 150 0.57 19.13 9.36
N TYR A 151 -0.09 17.97 9.36
CA TYR A 151 -1.30 17.78 8.59
C TYR A 151 -2.56 18.12 9.40
N ALA A 152 -3.72 18.26 8.75
CA ALA A 152 -4.98 18.61 9.43
C ALA A 152 -5.43 17.56 10.46
N VAL A 153 -4.83 16.38 10.46
CA VAL A 153 -4.95 15.32 11.47
C VAL A 153 -3.57 14.78 11.82
N ASP A 154 -3.38 14.41 13.07
CA ASP A 154 -2.13 13.87 13.60
C ASP A 154 -1.83 12.42 13.12
N GLY A 155 -2.72 11.81 12.36
CA GLY A 155 -2.58 10.46 11.82
C GLY A 155 -3.89 9.67 11.82
N TYR A 156 -3.81 8.39 11.45
CA TYR A 156 -4.96 7.47 11.43
C TYR A 156 -4.53 6.04 11.71
N THR A 157 -5.49 5.19 12.06
CA THR A 157 -5.30 3.75 12.24
C THR A 157 -6.17 2.98 11.25
N THR A 158 -5.61 1.94 10.64
CA THR A 158 -6.34 1.06 9.73
C THR A 158 -6.11 -0.40 10.08
N TRP A 159 -7.09 -1.25 9.77
CA TRP A 159 -6.91 -2.69 9.85
C TRP A 159 -7.64 -3.40 8.72
N ASN A 160 -7.21 -4.59 8.42
CA ASN A 160 -7.86 -5.41 7.43
C ASN A 160 -7.79 -6.89 7.77
N ILE A 161 -8.73 -7.66 7.23
CA ILE A 161 -8.73 -9.12 7.26
C ILE A 161 -9.31 -9.65 5.94
N GLY A 162 -8.68 -10.66 5.35
CA GLY A 162 -9.14 -11.19 4.08
C GLY A 162 -8.69 -12.61 3.80
N VAL A 163 -9.29 -13.19 2.79
CA VAL A 163 -8.97 -14.53 2.30
C VAL A 163 -8.60 -14.47 0.83
N THR A 164 -7.39 -14.95 0.53
CA THR A 164 -6.92 -15.14 -0.84
C THR A 164 -7.04 -16.62 -1.20
N TYR A 165 -7.58 -16.92 -2.37
CA TYR A 165 -7.71 -18.29 -2.89
C TYR A 165 -7.14 -18.41 -4.31
N PRO A 166 -6.16 -19.31 -4.55
CA PRO A 166 -5.69 -19.61 -5.90
C PRO A 166 -6.74 -20.47 -6.63
N VAL A 167 -7.35 -19.89 -7.65
CA VAL A 167 -8.40 -20.58 -8.45
C VAL A 167 -7.77 -21.56 -9.42
N ILE A 168 -6.71 -21.12 -10.11
CA ILE A 168 -5.85 -21.91 -11.00
C ILE A 168 -4.41 -21.39 -10.85
N GLU A 169 -3.46 -22.03 -11.53
CA GLU A 169 -2.01 -21.76 -11.41
C GLU A 169 -1.60 -20.27 -11.47
N HIS A 170 -2.27 -19.49 -12.32
CA HIS A 170 -1.93 -18.08 -12.54
C HIS A 170 -3.02 -17.10 -12.11
N LEU A 171 -4.11 -17.58 -11.52
CA LEU A 171 -5.25 -16.77 -11.16
C LEU A 171 -5.63 -16.94 -9.70
N SER A 172 -5.70 -15.87 -8.97
CA SER A 172 -6.22 -15.82 -7.59
C SER A 172 -7.33 -14.78 -7.43
N ILE A 173 -8.18 -15.04 -6.45
CA ILE A 173 -9.17 -14.08 -5.96
C ILE A 173 -8.87 -13.75 -4.50
N ASP A 174 -9.11 -12.51 -4.10
CA ASP A 174 -9.05 -12.06 -2.71
C ASP A 174 -10.36 -11.37 -2.35
N ALA A 175 -10.87 -11.65 -1.16
CA ALA A 175 -11.98 -10.93 -0.57
C ALA A 175 -11.52 -10.40 0.80
N ARG A 176 -11.57 -9.09 0.99
CA ARG A 176 -10.97 -8.41 2.13
C ARG A 176 -11.90 -7.35 2.72
N TYR A 177 -12.11 -7.41 4.02
CA TYR A 177 -12.70 -6.32 4.78
C TYR A 177 -11.58 -5.41 5.28
N ILE A 178 -11.77 -4.11 5.10
CA ILE A 178 -10.85 -3.05 5.50
C ILE A 178 -11.64 -2.03 6.27
N ASP A 179 -11.05 -1.46 7.31
CA ASP A 179 -11.64 -0.38 8.08
C ASP A 179 -10.54 0.60 8.52
N THR A 180 -10.88 1.88 8.49
CA THR A 180 -9.96 2.96 8.84
C THR A 180 -10.72 3.95 9.70
N ASP A 181 -10.14 4.29 10.85
CA ASP A 181 -10.64 5.37 11.69
C ASP A 181 -10.45 6.73 10.96
N ASP A 182 -11.08 7.78 11.46
CA ASP A 182 -11.00 9.13 10.93
C ASP A 182 -11.60 9.36 9.53
N ASP A 183 -12.85 8.91 9.38
CA ASP A 183 -13.66 9.14 8.16
C ASP A 183 -13.79 10.63 7.82
N ALA A 184 -13.73 11.52 8.80
CA ALA A 184 -13.95 12.94 8.62
C ALA A 184 -12.82 13.62 7.84
N PHE A 185 -11.59 13.18 8.01
CA PHE A 185 -10.45 13.72 7.30
C PHE A 185 -10.43 13.31 5.83
N PHE A 186 -10.72 12.04 5.56
CA PHE A 186 -10.65 11.49 4.22
C PHE A 186 -11.94 11.71 3.40
N TYR A 187 -12.88 12.51 3.86
CA TYR A 187 -14.11 12.89 3.12
C TYR A 187 -14.87 11.69 2.49
N GLY A 188 -14.90 10.54 3.18
CA GLY A 188 -15.50 9.30 2.68
C GLY A 188 -14.56 8.40 1.87
N TYR A 189 -13.27 8.73 1.78
CA TYR A 189 -12.25 7.84 1.22
C TYR A 189 -11.71 6.82 2.22
N ALA A 190 -12.09 6.94 3.48
CA ALA A 190 -11.79 6.02 4.57
C ALA A 190 -13.06 5.28 5.04
N GLY A 191 -12.99 4.58 6.17
CA GLY A 191 -14.08 3.81 6.74
C GLY A 191 -14.14 2.37 6.26
N ASP A 192 -15.24 1.69 6.59
CA ASP A 192 -15.37 0.26 6.37
C ASP A 192 -15.73 -0.11 4.93
N ARG A 193 -15.05 -1.11 4.38
CA ARG A 193 -15.23 -1.57 3.00
C ARG A 193 -15.01 -3.06 2.83
N LEU A 194 -15.75 -3.65 1.89
CA LEU A 194 -15.48 -4.98 1.38
C LEU A 194 -14.88 -4.86 -0.03
N VAL A 195 -13.66 -5.35 -0.21
CA VAL A 195 -12.92 -5.27 -1.46
C VAL A 195 -12.73 -6.65 -2.05
N GLY A 196 -13.06 -6.81 -3.32
CA GLY A 196 -12.77 -8.00 -4.13
C GLY A 196 -11.65 -7.73 -5.12
N THR A 197 -10.63 -8.59 -5.17
CA THR A 197 -9.52 -8.48 -6.11
C THR A 197 -9.39 -9.74 -6.96
N LEU A 198 -9.23 -9.56 -8.26
CA LEU A 198 -8.84 -10.62 -9.18
C LEU A 198 -7.41 -10.36 -9.63
N LYS A 199 -6.49 -11.32 -9.42
CA LYS A 199 -5.07 -11.17 -9.74
C LYS A 199 -4.59 -12.28 -10.66
N VAL A 200 -3.92 -11.88 -11.75
CA VAL A 200 -3.23 -12.78 -12.69
C VAL A 200 -1.72 -12.58 -12.56
N THR A 201 -0.95 -13.66 -12.51
CA THR A 201 0.53 -13.63 -12.44
C THR A 201 1.12 -14.49 -13.55
N PHE A 202 2.25 -14.06 -14.15
CA PHE A 202 2.94 -14.72 -15.25
C PHE A 202 4.37 -15.08 -14.90
#